data_2a8e7e0852a8317a8abd6ef7714f4c06
#
_entry.id   2a8e7e0852a8317a8abd6ef7714f4c06
#
_cell.length_a   1.000
_cell.length_b   1.000
_cell.length_c   1.000
_cell.angle_alpha   90.00
_cell.angle_beta   90.00
_cell.angle_gamma   90.00
#
_symmetry.space_group_name_H-M   'P 1'
#
loop_
_entity.id
_entity.type
_entity.pdbx_description
1 polymer ?
#
loop_
_entity_poly.entity_id
_entity_poly.type
_entity_poly.pdbx_seq_one_letter_code
_entity_poly.pdbx_strand_id
1 'polypeptide(L)' 'MGERMTTLIKEYRKKCKMSQAELASKVGVRRETIGRLEKGKYNPSLKLAMDIATALRAKVEDIFKFSKVDIA' A
#
# COMPACT_ATOMS: atom_id res chain seq x y z
N MET A 1 -15.53 15.43 5.51
CA MET A 1 -14.60 15.59 5.65
C MET A 1 -13.40 15.00 5.11
N GLY A 2 -12.80 14.54 4.56
CA GLY A 2 -11.54 14.13 4.04
C GLY A 2 -11.64 12.85 3.28
N GLU A 3 -10.50 12.34 2.95
CA GLU A 3 -10.39 11.10 2.21
C GLU A 3 -9.90 10.01 3.15
N ARG A 4 -10.36 8.81 2.89
CA ARG A 4 -9.89 7.65 3.61
C ARG A 4 -9.15 6.75 2.64
N MET A 5 -7.95 6.35 3.02
CA MET A 5 -7.18 5.43 2.20
C MET A 5 -7.39 4.00 2.68
N THR A 6 -7.66 3.13 1.73
CA THR A 6 -7.64 1.69 1.98
C THR A 6 -6.66 1.08 1.02
N THR A 7 -6.08 -0.04 1.41
CA THR A 7 -5.10 -0.69 0.55
C THR A 7 -5.38 -2.17 0.41
N LEU A 8 -4.92 -2.72 -0.71
CA LEU A 8 -4.96 -4.14 -0.95
C LEU A 8 -3.54 -4.71 -0.96
N ILE A 9 -2.60 -4.03 -0.29
CA ILE A 9 -1.20 -4.48 -0.25
C ILE A 9 -1.11 -5.90 0.26
N LYS A 10 -1.81 -6.19 1.36
CA LYS A 10 -1.75 -7.52 1.97
C LYS A 10 -2.21 -8.59 1.00
N GLU A 11 -3.33 -8.33 0.31
CA GLU A 11 -3.89 -9.28 -0.63
C GLU A 11 -2.94 -9.56 -1.79
N TYR A 12 -2.39 -8.50 -2.38
CA TYR A 12 -1.45 -8.66 -3.48
C TYR A 12 -0.14 -9.29 -3.02
N ARG A 13 0.30 -8.93 -1.81
CA ARG A 13 1.50 -9.51 -1.23
C ARG A 13 1.34 -11.02 -1.09
N LYS A 14 0.19 -11.45 -0.59
CA LYS A 14 -0.07 -12.88 -0.43
C LYS A 14 -0.13 -13.60 -1.78
N LYS A 15 -0.69 -12.96 -2.78
CA LYS A 15 -0.69 -13.54 -4.12
C LYS A 15 0.74 -13.73 -4.63
N CYS A 16 1.64 -12.84 -4.27
CA CYS A 16 3.04 -12.92 -4.66
C CYS A 16 3.86 -13.77 -3.68
N LYS A 17 3.22 -14.34 -2.67
CA LYS A 17 3.89 -15.17 -1.66
C LYS A 17 5.02 -14.43 -0.99
N MET A 18 4.76 -13.21 -0.61
CA MET A 18 5.76 -12.30 -0.09
C MET A 18 5.38 -11.86 1.32
N SER A 19 6.36 -11.88 2.23
CA SER A 19 6.14 -11.37 3.59
C SER A 19 6.21 -9.87 3.60
N GLN A 20 5.76 -9.25 4.71
CA GLN A 20 5.91 -7.81 4.89
C GLN A 20 7.38 -7.41 4.82
N ALA A 21 8.24 -8.21 5.44
CA ALA A 21 9.67 -7.91 5.44
C ALA A 21 10.27 -7.98 4.04
N GLU A 22 9.83 -8.95 3.26
CA GLU A 22 10.32 -9.08 1.88
C GLU A 22 9.89 -7.89 1.04
N LEU A 23 8.64 -7.48 1.15
CA LEU A 23 8.19 -6.32 0.41
C LEU A 23 8.92 -5.06 0.86
N ALA A 24 9.07 -4.89 2.17
CA ALA A 24 9.78 -3.74 2.71
C ALA A 24 11.21 -3.66 2.17
N SER A 25 11.88 -4.79 2.14
CA SER A 25 13.24 -4.85 1.61
C SER A 25 13.28 -4.45 0.13
N LYS A 26 12.31 -4.93 -0.65
CA LYS A 26 12.28 -4.63 -2.08
C LYS A 26 12.08 -3.15 -2.37
N VAL A 27 11.32 -2.46 -1.53
CA VAL A 27 11.02 -1.05 -1.79
C VAL A 27 11.82 -0.11 -0.89
N GLY A 28 12.71 -0.64 -0.07
CA GLY A 28 13.65 0.17 0.68
C GLY A 28 13.06 0.87 1.89
N VAL A 29 12.10 0.25 2.55
CA VAL A 29 11.52 0.81 3.79
C VAL A 29 11.56 -0.25 4.86
N ARG A 30 11.15 0.14 6.06
CA ARG A 30 11.08 -0.79 7.18
C ARG A 30 9.79 -1.60 7.13
N ARG A 31 9.83 -2.79 7.71
CA ARG A 31 8.65 -3.63 7.78
C ARG A 31 7.48 -2.92 8.45
N GLU A 32 7.77 -2.13 9.48
CA GLU A 32 6.71 -1.37 10.18
C GLU A 32 5.99 -0.41 9.25
N THR A 33 6.71 0.16 8.29
CA THR A 33 6.10 1.06 7.32
C THR A 33 5.08 0.29 6.47
N ILE A 34 5.42 -0.91 6.04
CA ILE A 34 4.48 -1.73 5.27
C ILE A 34 3.27 -2.06 6.14
N GLY A 35 3.49 -2.40 7.40
CA GLY A 35 2.38 -2.69 8.31
C GLY A 35 1.43 -1.51 8.45
N ARG A 36 1.96 -0.29 8.58
CA ARG A 36 1.12 0.90 8.67
C ARG A 36 0.36 1.17 7.38
N LEU A 37 1.03 0.96 6.25
CA LEU A 37 0.37 1.12 4.96
C LEU A 37 -0.78 0.15 4.82
N GLU A 38 -0.60 -1.10 5.25
CA GLU A 38 -1.64 -2.11 5.14
C GLU A 38 -2.86 -1.76 5.99
N LYS A 39 -2.65 -1.00 7.05
CA LYS A 39 -3.75 -0.55 7.92
C LYS A 39 -4.35 0.77 7.47
N GLY A 40 -3.83 1.36 6.41
CA GLY A 40 -4.31 2.65 5.94
C GLY A 40 -3.93 3.81 6.83
N LYS A 41 -2.90 3.64 7.66
CA LYS A 41 -2.50 4.66 8.64
C LYS A 41 -1.35 5.54 8.19
N TYR A 42 -0.92 5.41 6.97
CA TYR A 42 0.23 6.14 6.48
C TYR A 42 0.05 6.37 4.98
N ASN A 43 0.10 7.62 4.57
CA ASN A 43 0.00 7.94 3.15
C ASN A 43 1.39 7.85 2.53
N PRO A 44 1.60 6.94 1.59
CA PRO A 44 2.92 6.81 0.98
C PRO A 44 3.20 7.98 0.04
N SER A 45 4.49 8.27 -0.16
CA SER A 45 4.87 9.16 -1.24
C SER A 45 4.49 8.49 -2.57
N LEU A 46 4.37 9.29 -3.61
CA LEU A 46 4.09 8.75 -4.94
C LEU A 46 5.14 7.71 -5.33
N LYS A 47 6.41 8.01 -5.07
CA LYS A 47 7.48 7.08 -5.41
C LYS A 47 7.30 5.75 -4.69
N LEU A 48 7.03 5.81 -3.39
CA LEU A 48 6.86 4.57 -2.61
C LEU A 48 5.66 3.78 -3.12
N ALA A 49 4.55 4.46 -3.42
CA ALA A 49 3.37 3.78 -3.94
C ALA A 49 3.68 3.09 -5.26
N MET A 50 4.41 3.76 -6.14
CA MET A 50 4.77 3.17 -7.42
C MET A 50 5.73 2.00 -7.27
N ASP A 51 6.69 2.12 -6.34
CA ASP A 51 7.63 1.02 -6.09
C ASP A 51 6.91 -0.19 -5.53
N ILE A 52 5.95 0.02 -4.64
CA ILE A 52 5.17 -1.09 -4.09
C ILE A 52 4.35 -1.76 -5.20
N ALA A 53 3.71 -0.96 -6.03
CA ALA A 53 2.91 -1.51 -7.12
C ALA A 53 3.79 -2.34 -8.06
N THR A 54 4.97 -1.83 -8.40
CA THR A 54 5.90 -2.56 -9.25
C THR A 54 6.31 -3.88 -8.61
N ALA A 55 6.66 -3.85 -7.32
CA ALA A 55 7.08 -5.05 -6.61
C ALA A 55 5.96 -6.09 -6.56
N LEU A 56 4.72 -5.64 -6.50
CA LEU A 56 3.56 -6.52 -6.42
C LEU A 56 2.95 -6.83 -7.78
N ARG A 57 3.57 -6.32 -8.86
CA ARG A 57 3.11 -6.56 -10.23
C ARG A 57 1.70 -6.10 -10.45
N ALA A 58 1.37 -4.91 -9.95
CA ALA A 58 0.03 -4.35 -10.04
C ALA A 58 0.15 -2.87 -10.33
N LYS A 59 -0.99 -2.26 -10.57
CA LYS A 59 -1.04 -0.80 -10.76
C LYS A 59 -1.29 -0.14 -9.42
N VAL A 60 -0.82 1.10 -9.29
CA VAL A 60 -1.06 1.86 -8.06
C VAL A 60 -2.53 1.89 -7.72
N GLU A 61 -3.38 2.13 -8.71
CA GLU A 61 -4.81 2.26 -8.46
C GLU A 61 -5.48 0.93 -8.13
N ASP A 62 -4.82 -0.20 -8.41
CA ASP A 62 -5.33 -1.50 -7.99
C ASP A 62 -5.09 -1.74 -6.50
N ILE A 63 -4.06 -1.11 -5.97
CA ILE A 63 -3.61 -1.37 -4.61
C ILE A 63 -4.09 -0.32 -3.64
N PHE A 64 -4.01 0.95 -4.03
CA PHE A 64 -4.37 2.07 -3.16
C PHE A 64 -5.69 2.66 -3.61
N LYS A 65 -6.64 2.73 -2.68
CA LYS A 65 -7.96 3.29 -2.95
C LYS A 65 -8.21 4.44 -2.00
N PHE A 66 -8.78 5.49 -2.52
CA PHE A 66 -9.18 6.63 -1.70
C PHE A 66 -10.68 6.80 -1.84
N SER A 67 -11.35 6.85 -0.70
CA SER A 67 -12.78 7.10 -0.67
C SER A 67 -13.02 8.39 0.07
N LYS A 68 -13.80 9.26 -0.52
CA LYS A 68 -14.18 10.47 0.19
C LYS A 68 -15.26 10.14 1.19
N VAL A 69 -15.13 10.71 2.37
CA VAL A 69 -16.20 10.63 3.33
C VAL A 69 -17.34 11.47 2.78
N ASP A 70 -18.50 10.86 2.73
CA ASP A 70 -19.65 11.55 2.19
C ASP A 70 -20.08 12.67 3.08
N ILE A 71 -20.21 13.83 2.51
CA ILE A 71 -20.59 15.00 3.27
C ILE A 71 -21.80 15.68 2.69
N ALA A 72 -22.33 15.13 1.67
CA ALA A 72 -23.49 15.77 1.03
C ALA A 72 -24.74 15.60 1.85
#